data_72167161e7fd8a2e220e66a92d7ba5af
#
_entry.id   72167161e7fd8a2e220e66a92d7ba5af
#
_cell.length_a   1.000
_cell.length_b   1.000
_cell.length_c   1.000
_cell.angle_alpha   90.00
_cell.angle_beta   90.00
_cell.angle_gamma   90.00
#
_symmetry.space_group_name_H-M   'P 1'
#
loop_
_entity.id
_entity.type
_entity.pdbx_description
1 polymer ?
#
loop_
_entity_poly.entity_id
_entity_poly.type
_entity_poly.pdbx_seq_one_letter_code
_entity_poly.pdbx_strand_id
1 'polypeptide(L)'
;MVMNGVNPVAESMMMWLQQQIDDRRADYELTRQYYNGDHDTALTDRLKKFLPPRLQFRDNYMNVVVDALSERLKVIGFEADDEDFGEWAWDLWRHNRMDYTQVVVHTETIMLGDSYVLCDWDDKNERPRFTHQPAEMIIPHYDETTRHIDWASKKWVQKRLGEEPETRLNLYYPDKVEKYMARGGIWRQYSDELDESWPVPWLDRSGQPLGIPLVHFRNRPLGQDFGQSEIINLIPMQDLLNKSLIDLTMILDTLAFPQRYTLNVNHGASRLDILPGSVTEFHSEYDGGQVGQWSAANVDGPLRSIEAIVQHIAGTSRTPQHLFQVVGGAPSGEALKTSESGLVQKAQQRMINLGNSW
;
A
#
# COMPACT_ATOMS: atom_id res chain seq x y z
N MET A 1 20.26 28.11 -15.63
CA MET A 1 21.47 28.85 -15.13
C MET A 1 21.71 28.40 -13.70
N VAL A 2 22.87 27.85 -13.37
CA VAL A 2 23.17 27.37 -12.02
C VAL A 2 23.67 28.57 -11.21
N MET A 3 22.85 28.99 -10.24
CA MET A 3 23.24 30.04 -9.29
C MET A 3 24.05 29.47 -8.13
N ASN A 4 24.81 30.33 -7.45
CA ASN A 4 25.80 30.02 -6.41
C ASN A 4 25.24 29.09 -5.29
N GLY A 5 26.18 28.41 -4.58
CA GLY A 5 25.86 27.42 -3.53
C GLY A 5 24.86 27.92 -2.48
N VAL A 6 24.06 26.99 -1.99
CA VAL A 6 23.01 27.25 -1.00
C VAL A 6 23.66 27.62 0.34
N ASN A 7 23.05 28.54 1.08
CA ASN A 7 23.46 28.95 2.42
C ASN A 7 23.47 27.71 3.36
N PRO A 8 24.42 27.57 4.30
CA PRO A 8 24.48 26.45 5.25
C PRO A 8 23.19 26.18 6.05
N VAL A 9 22.40 27.20 6.32
CA VAL A 9 21.09 27.06 6.97
C VAL A 9 20.10 26.32 6.05
N ALA A 10 20.14 26.63 4.76
CA ALA A 10 19.28 25.94 3.78
C ALA A 10 19.71 24.49 3.56
N GLU A 11 21.02 24.18 3.62
CA GLU A 11 21.50 22.79 3.56
C GLU A 11 21.02 21.96 4.77
N SER A 12 21.08 22.53 5.98
CA SER A 12 20.58 21.88 7.19
C SER A 12 19.09 21.63 7.12
N MET A 13 18.32 22.59 6.61
CA MET A 13 16.89 22.46 6.36
C MET A 13 16.58 21.34 5.35
N MET A 14 17.33 21.28 4.26
CA MET A 14 17.16 20.24 3.24
C MET A 14 17.47 18.85 3.76
N MET A 15 18.50 18.68 4.59
CA MET A 15 18.81 17.41 5.24
C MET A 15 17.70 16.99 6.20
N TRP A 16 17.17 17.93 7.00
CA TRP A 16 16.04 17.66 7.89
C TRP A 16 14.78 17.24 7.11
N LEU A 17 14.42 17.94 6.03
CA LEU A 17 13.30 17.57 5.16
C LEU A 17 13.49 16.20 4.52
N GLN A 18 14.71 15.91 4.08
CA GLN A 18 15.04 14.61 3.53
C GLN A 18 14.78 13.50 4.56
N GLN A 19 15.24 13.70 5.79
CA GLN A 19 15.02 12.74 6.88
C GLN A 19 13.53 12.53 7.15
N GLN A 20 12.73 13.58 7.21
CA GLN A 20 11.28 13.49 7.41
C GLN A 20 10.57 12.67 6.31
N ILE A 21 10.96 12.88 5.05
CA ILE A 21 10.42 12.12 3.92
C ILE A 21 10.86 10.66 3.99
N ASP A 22 12.13 10.40 4.28
CA ASP A 22 12.69 9.05 4.31
C ASP A 22 12.14 8.23 5.49
N ASP A 23 11.91 8.86 6.65
CA ASP A 23 11.28 8.21 7.82
C ASP A 23 9.87 7.70 7.51
N ARG A 24 9.06 8.49 6.80
CA ARG A 24 7.70 8.09 6.43
C ARG A 24 7.65 7.10 5.25
N ARG A 25 8.63 7.19 4.37
CA ARG A 25 8.71 6.33 3.17
C ARG A 25 8.70 4.85 3.53
N ALA A 26 9.39 4.45 4.60
CA ALA A 26 9.48 3.05 5.01
C ALA A 26 8.11 2.44 5.28
N ASP A 27 7.22 3.15 5.98
CA ASP A 27 5.86 2.69 6.28
C ASP A 27 5.00 2.64 5.01
N TYR A 28 5.14 3.62 4.12
CA TYR A 28 4.41 3.65 2.85
C TYR A 28 4.85 2.52 1.92
N GLU A 29 6.16 2.29 1.78
CA GLU A 29 6.70 1.20 0.96
C GLU A 29 6.28 -0.17 1.50
N LEU A 30 6.34 -0.39 2.81
CA LEU A 30 5.87 -1.61 3.45
C LEU A 30 4.40 -1.86 3.14
N THR A 31 3.55 -0.86 3.36
CA THR A 31 2.10 -0.98 3.15
C THR A 31 1.77 -1.25 1.68
N ARG A 32 2.47 -0.58 0.76
CA ARG A 32 2.32 -0.79 -0.69
C ARG A 32 2.75 -2.19 -1.12
N GLN A 33 3.83 -2.73 -0.55
CA GLN A 33 4.26 -4.12 -0.81
C GLN A 33 3.19 -5.12 -0.39
N TYR A 34 2.56 -4.92 0.77
CA TYR A 34 1.47 -5.79 1.22
C TYR A 34 0.21 -5.65 0.35
N TYR A 35 -0.15 -4.45 -0.05
CA TYR A 35 -1.25 -4.24 -0.98
C TYR A 35 -1.02 -4.94 -2.33
N ASN A 36 0.17 -4.82 -2.88
CA ASN A 36 0.54 -5.46 -4.16
C ASN A 36 0.77 -6.98 -4.06
N GLY A 37 0.89 -7.53 -2.84
CA GLY A 37 1.28 -8.92 -2.64
C GLY A 37 2.78 -9.20 -2.89
N ASP A 38 3.61 -8.17 -2.88
CA ASP A 38 5.07 -8.27 -3.11
C ASP A 38 5.88 -8.41 -1.82
N HIS A 39 5.19 -8.56 -0.68
CA HIS A 39 5.81 -8.71 0.62
C HIS A 39 6.53 -10.05 0.77
N ASP A 40 7.63 -10.08 1.52
CA ASP A 40 8.35 -11.31 1.81
C ASP A 40 7.56 -12.18 2.80
N THR A 41 7.43 -13.47 2.48
CA THR A 41 6.92 -14.44 3.44
C THR A 41 8.00 -14.77 4.46
N ALA A 42 7.67 -14.63 5.75
CA ALA A 42 8.58 -14.93 6.86
C ALA A 42 8.83 -16.46 6.97
N LEU A 43 9.62 -16.99 6.04
CA LEU A 43 9.99 -18.40 6.02
C LEU A 43 11.17 -18.65 6.97
N THR A 44 11.06 -19.67 7.83
CA THR A 44 12.22 -20.15 8.56
C THR A 44 13.26 -20.73 7.60
N ASP A 45 14.55 -20.66 7.95
CA ASP A 45 15.63 -21.20 7.10
C ASP A 45 15.46 -22.69 6.80
N ARG A 46 14.75 -23.41 7.66
CA ARG A 46 14.39 -24.80 7.44
C ARG A 46 13.38 -24.92 6.29
N LEU A 47 12.37 -24.09 6.26
CA LEU A 47 11.32 -24.09 5.21
C LEU A 47 11.88 -23.65 3.86
N LYS A 48 12.78 -22.67 3.82
CA LYS A 48 13.46 -22.23 2.60
C LYS A 48 14.22 -23.35 1.89
N LYS A 49 14.70 -24.37 2.64
CA LYS A 49 15.40 -25.53 2.07
C LYS A 49 14.47 -26.55 1.41
N PHE A 50 13.22 -26.61 1.83
CA PHE A 50 12.23 -27.58 1.34
C PHE A 50 11.35 -27.03 0.24
N LEU A 51 11.12 -25.71 0.22
CA LEU A 51 10.27 -25.06 -0.78
C LEU A 51 11.11 -24.69 -2.02
N PRO A 52 10.70 -25.14 -3.22
CA PRO A 52 11.33 -24.65 -4.44
C PRO A 52 11.22 -23.12 -4.53
N PRO A 53 12.25 -22.42 -5.04
CA PRO A 53 12.24 -20.95 -5.14
C PRO A 53 11.04 -20.37 -5.93
N ARG A 54 10.39 -21.20 -6.75
CA ARG A 54 9.20 -20.82 -7.55
C ARG A 54 7.87 -20.99 -6.81
N LEU A 55 7.85 -21.69 -5.69
CA LEU A 55 6.67 -21.89 -4.84
C LEU A 55 6.60 -20.81 -3.76
N GLN A 56 6.65 -19.55 -4.18
CA GLN A 56 6.28 -18.43 -3.30
C GLN A 56 4.75 -18.34 -3.30
N PHE A 57 4.13 -19.17 -2.47
CA PHE A 57 2.70 -19.10 -2.26
C PHE A 57 2.40 -17.89 -1.37
N ARG A 58 1.71 -16.89 -1.93
CA ARG A 58 1.27 -15.70 -1.20
C ARG A 58 -0.21 -15.52 -1.45
N ASP A 59 -0.99 -15.65 -0.41
CA ASP A 59 -2.36 -15.17 -0.42
C ASP A 59 -2.34 -13.71 0.01
N ASN A 60 -3.19 -12.87 -0.56
CA ASN A 60 -3.21 -11.45 -0.27
C ASN A 60 -4.63 -10.97 -0.02
N TYR A 61 -4.94 -10.69 1.24
CA TYR A 61 -6.22 -10.10 1.63
C TYR A 61 -6.13 -8.60 1.88
N MET A 62 -4.92 -8.00 1.82
CA MET A 62 -4.73 -6.58 2.07
C MET A 62 -5.35 -5.72 0.97
N ASN A 63 -5.22 -6.13 -0.30
CA ASN A 63 -5.90 -5.48 -1.41
C ASN A 63 -7.43 -5.55 -1.26
N VAL A 64 -7.99 -6.70 -0.84
CA VAL A 64 -9.45 -6.84 -0.63
C VAL A 64 -9.97 -5.82 0.39
N VAL A 65 -9.23 -5.60 1.48
CA VAL A 65 -9.60 -4.62 2.51
C VAL A 65 -9.60 -3.18 1.97
N VAL A 66 -8.58 -2.82 1.18
CA VAL A 66 -8.46 -1.49 0.59
C VAL A 66 -9.51 -1.28 -0.50
N ASP A 67 -9.62 -2.22 -1.44
CA ASP A 67 -10.49 -2.11 -2.61
C ASP A 67 -11.96 -2.10 -2.21
N ALA A 68 -12.36 -2.97 -1.26
CA ALA A 68 -13.71 -2.99 -0.73
C ALA A 68 -14.19 -1.63 -0.20
N LEU A 69 -13.29 -0.82 0.34
CA LEU A 69 -13.59 0.52 0.83
C LEU A 69 -13.46 1.58 -0.28
N SER A 70 -12.36 1.58 -1.03
CA SER A 70 -12.07 2.60 -2.03
C SER A 70 -13.06 2.60 -3.20
N GLU A 71 -13.54 1.43 -3.63
CA GLU A 71 -14.55 1.29 -4.68
C GLU A 71 -15.91 1.93 -4.35
N ARG A 72 -16.18 2.14 -3.06
CA ARG A 72 -17.40 2.81 -2.56
C ARG A 72 -17.26 4.33 -2.47
N LEU A 73 -16.05 4.86 -2.69
CA LEU A 73 -15.73 6.28 -2.61
C LEU A 73 -15.70 6.88 -4.01
N LYS A 74 -16.71 7.68 -4.35
CA LYS A 74 -16.80 8.31 -5.66
C LYS A 74 -17.37 9.72 -5.55
N VAL A 75 -16.68 10.69 -6.12
CA VAL A 75 -17.22 12.03 -6.37
C VAL A 75 -18.13 11.94 -7.59
N ILE A 76 -19.36 12.37 -7.43
CA ILE A 76 -20.42 12.26 -8.48
C ILE A 76 -20.84 13.61 -9.03
N GLY A 77 -20.41 14.70 -8.42
CA GLY A 77 -20.71 16.08 -8.84
C GLY A 77 -20.31 17.08 -7.77
N PHE A 78 -20.42 18.34 -8.13
CA PHE A 78 -20.29 19.49 -7.23
C PHE A 78 -21.63 20.21 -7.18
N GLU A 79 -22.05 20.55 -5.97
CA GLU A 79 -23.24 21.36 -5.72
C GLU A 79 -22.76 22.72 -5.20
N ALA A 80 -23.26 23.79 -5.80
CA ALA A 80 -22.96 25.16 -5.43
C ALA A 80 -24.23 26.02 -5.49
N ASP A 81 -24.26 27.11 -4.74
CA ASP A 81 -25.38 28.06 -4.78
C ASP A 81 -25.54 28.70 -6.17
N ASP A 82 -24.46 28.80 -6.91
CA ASP A 82 -24.41 29.24 -8.30
C ASP A 82 -24.28 28.00 -9.23
N GLU A 83 -25.33 27.75 -10.03
CA GLU A 83 -25.35 26.61 -10.96
C GLU A 83 -24.22 26.70 -12.00
N ASP A 84 -23.92 27.89 -12.51
CA ASP A 84 -22.83 28.11 -13.49
C ASP A 84 -21.47 27.73 -12.89
N PHE A 85 -21.26 28.00 -11.61
CA PHE A 85 -20.03 27.58 -10.92
C PHE A 85 -19.95 26.08 -10.74
N GLY A 86 -21.05 25.42 -10.39
CA GLY A 86 -21.12 23.95 -10.28
C GLY A 86 -20.81 23.25 -11.60
N GLU A 87 -21.37 23.75 -12.72
CA GLU A 87 -21.09 23.24 -14.06
C GLU A 87 -19.62 23.46 -14.46
N TRP A 88 -19.08 24.66 -14.19
CA TRP A 88 -17.68 24.98 -14.45
C TRP A 88 -16.73 24.07 -13.67
N ALA A 89 -16.99 23.83 -12.38
CA ALA A 89 -16.18 22.95 -11.54
C ALA A 89 -16.20 21.51 -12.07
N TRP A 90 -17.37 21.04 -12.50
CA TRP A 90 -17.52 19.71 -13.08
C TRP A 90 -16.84 19.58 -14.45
N ASP A 91 -16.82 20.63 -15.26
CA ASP A 91 -16.10 20.66 -16.52
C ASP A 91 -14.58 20.64 -16.29
N LEU A 92 -14.09 21.41 -15.32
CA LEU A 92 -12.69 21.39 -14.88
C LEU A 92 -12.27 20.02 -14.38
N TRP A 93 -13.13 19.35 -13.62
CA TRP A 93 -12.93 17.96 -13.16
C TRP A 93 -12.70 17.00 -14.32
N ARG A 94 -13.60 17.02 -15.31
CA ARG A 94 -13.50 16.16 -16.50
C ARG A 94 -12.26 16.49 -17.35
N HIS A 95 -11.95 17.76 -17.49
CA HIS A 95 -10.77 18.20 -18.24
C HIS A 95 -9.49 17.65 -17.63
N ASN A 96 -9.38 17.64 -16.31
CA ASN A 96 -8.26 17.09 -15.57
C ASN A 96 -8.30 15.56 -15.43
N ARG A 97 -9.26 14.86 -16.03
CA ARG A 97 -9.45 13.40 -15.94
C ARG A 97 -9.57 12.90 -14.50
N MET A 98 -10.21 13.72 -13.66
CA MET A 98 -10.34 13.41 -12.24
C MET A 98 -11.24 12.20 -11.98
N ASP A 99 -12.08 11.79 -12.93
CA ASP A 99 -12.84 10.53 -12.87
C ASP A 99 -11.94 9.31 -12.63
N TYR A 100 -10.77 9.29 -13.25
CA TYR A 100 -9.76 8.25 -13.02
C TYR A 100 -8.87 8.60 -11.82
N THR A 101 -8.41 9.84 -11.74
CA THR A 101 -7.45 10.29 -10.72
C THR A 101 -8.02 10.15 -9.31
N GLN A 102 -9.33 10.39 -9.11
CA GLN A 102 -9.97 10.20 -7.80
C GLN A 102 -9.82 8.75 -7.29
N VAL A 103 -9.90 7.75 -8.18
CA VAL A 103 -9.74 6.35 -7.78
C VAL A 103 -8.32 6.12 -7.25
N VAL A 104 -7.31 6.66 -7.94
CA VAL A 104 -5.91 6.58 -7.48
C VAL A 104 -5.74 7.26 -6.12
N VAL A 105 -6.25 8.50 -5.98
CA VAL A 105 -6.19 9.29 -4.74
C VAL A 105 -6.88 8.55 -3.58
N HIS A 106 -8.10 8.05 -3.80
CA HIS A 106 -8.86 7.34 -2.76
C HIS A 106 -8.17 6.04 -2.34
N THR A 107 -7.76 5.22 -3.32
CA THR A 107 -7.08 3.95 -3.05
C THR A 107 -5.77 4.19 -2.29
N GLU A 108 -4.96 5.15 -2.72
CA GLU A 108 -3.71 5.49 -2.03
C GLU A 108 -3.96 6.03 -0.63
N THR A 109 -4.95 6.91 -0.44
CA THR A 109 -5.32 7.42 0.87
C THR A 109 -5.74 6.31 1.84
N ILE A 110 -6.53 5.34 1.38
CA ILE A 110 -6.96 4.20 2.20
C ILE A 110 -5.78 3.25 2.49
N MET A 111 -4.97 2.99 1.48
CA MET A 111 -3.81 2.09 1.56
C MET A 111 -2.71 2.66 2.46
N LEU A 112 -2.25 3.87 2.21
CA LEU A 112 -1.10 4.49 2.88
C LEU A 112 -1.48 5.34 4.10
N GLY A 113 -2.72 5.83 4.14
CA GLY A 113 -3.19 6.84 5.10
C GLY A 113 -3.24 8.24 4.49
N ASP A 114 -2.37 8.52 3.53
CA ASP A 114 -2.18 9.84 2.94
C ASP A 114 -2.12 9.76 1.42
N SER A 115 -2.61 10.79 0.74
CA SER A 115 -2.42 11.04 -0.68
C SER A 115 -2.50 12.54 -0.95
N TYR A 116 -1.97 13.00 -2.07
CA TYR A 116 -1.88 14.43 -2.37
C TYR A 116 -2.32 14.74 -3.78
N VAL A 117 -2.94 15.91 -3.94
CA VAL A 117 -3.19 16.52 -5.25
C VAL A 117 -2.52 17.88 -5.28
N LEU A 118 -1.66 18.09 -6.27
CA LEU A 118 -1.05 19.38 -6.55
C LEU A 118 -1.96 20.14 -7.52
N CYS A 119 -2.33 21.37 -7.13
CA CYS A 119 -3.05 22.31 -7.95
C CYS A 119 -2.04 23.28 -8.60
N ASP A 120 -1.97 23.28 -9.90
CA ASP A 120 -1.02 24.07 -10.68
C ASP A 120 -1.78 24.81 -11.78
N TRP A 121 -1.14 25.76 -12.44
CA TRP A 121 -1.71 26.47 -13.58
C TRP A 121 -1.14 25.92 -14.88
N ASP A 122 -2.00 25.64 -15.83
CA ASP A 122 -1.60 25.26 -17.17
C ASP A 122 -1.65 26.48 -18.09
N ASP A 123 -0.50 27.11 -18.31
CA ASP A 123 -0.36 28.30 -19.14
C ASP A 123 -0.80 28.08 -20.59
N LYS A 124 -0.66 26.86 -21.10
CA LYS A 124 -1.01 26.53 -22.47
C LYS A 124 -2.53 26.51 -22.69
N ASN A 125 -3.27 26.02 -21.69
CA ASN A 125 -4.72 25.88 -21.74
C ASN A 125 -5.45 26.97 -20.92
N GLU A 126 -4.70 27.85 -20.27
CA GLU A 126 -5.17 28.94 -19.40
C GLU A 126 -6.19 28.47 -18.34
N ARG A 127 -5.89 27.35 -17.65
CA ARG A 127 -6.79 26.78 -16.65
C ARG A 127 -6.04 26.03 -15.55
N PRO A 128 -6.70 25.79 -14.39
CA PRO A 128 -6.11 24.98 -13.33
C PRO A 128 -5.86 23.54 -13.77
N ARG A 129 -4.72 23.01 -13.36
CA ARG A 129 -4.30 21.62 -13.57
C ARG A 129 -4.17 20.91 -12.23
N PHE A 130 -4.80 19.74 -12.10
CA PHE A 130 -4.76 18.90 -10.92
C PHE A 130 -3.93 17.65 -11.21
N THR A 131 -2.95 17.38 -10.36
CA THR A 131 -2.05 16.25 -10.54
C THR A 131 -1.89 15.49 -9.23
N HIS A 132 -2.23 14.20 -9.26
CA HIS A 132 -1.95 13.31 -8.14
C HIS A 132 -0.45 13.25 -7.87
N GLN A 133 -0.08 13.27 -6.59
CA GLN A 133 1.30 13.19 -6.13
C GLN A 133 1.43 12.02 -5.14
N PRO A 134 2.39 11.10 -5.36
CA PRO A 134 2.66 10.00 -4.44
C PRO A 134 2.99 10.49 -3.02
N ALA A 135 2.44 9.81 -2.01
CA ALA A 135 2.63 10.17 -0.62
C ALA A 135 4.10 10.17 -0.18
N GLU A 136 4.91 9.31 -0.80
CA GLU A 136 6.34 9.16 -0.53
C GLU A 136 7.19 10.37 -0.93
N MET A 137 6.61 11.30 -1.68
CA MET A 137 7.33 12.47 -2.20
C MET A 137 7.04 13.75 -1.45
N ILE A 138 6.01 13.79 -0.59
CA ILE A 138 5.48 15.02 -0.03
C ILE A 138 5.44 15.00 1.49
N ILE A 139 5.82 16.11 2.08
CA ILE A 139 5.59 16.42 3.50
C ILE A 139 4.90 17.78 3.59
N PRO A 140 3.64 17.82 4.05
CA PRO A 140 2.98 19.05 4.48
C PRO A 140 3.43 19.42 5.89
N HIS A 141 3.61 20.72 6.13
CA HIS A 141 3.90 21.27 7.45
C HIS A 141 2.71 22.07 7.93
N TYR A 142 2.14 21.61 9.04
CA TYR A 142 0.93 22.19 9.63
C TYR A 142 1.28 23.22 10.68
N ASP A 143 0.57 24.34 10.68
CA ASP A 143 0.57 25.26 11.80
C ASP A 143 -0.07 24.59 13.01
N GLU A 144 0.60 24.64 14.17
CA GLU A 144 0.17 23.95 15.39
C GLU A 144 -1.15 24.50 15.95
N THR A 145 -1.47 25.75 15.67
CA THR A 145 -2.64 26.46 16.21
C THR A 145 -3.86 26.30 15.30
N THR A 146 -3.67 26.57 14.02
CA THR A 146 -4.78 26.60 13.04
C THR A 146 -5.03 25.25 12.38
N ARG A 147 -4.05 24.35 12.42
CA ARG A 147 -4.09 23.05 11.75
C ARG A 147 -4.26 23.14 10.23
N HIS A 148 -3.97 24.29 9.65
CA HIS A 148 -3.83 24.46 8.21
C HIS A 148 -2.40 24.18 7.76
N ILE A 149 -2.22 23.82 6.50
CA ILE A 149 -0.89 23.67 5.92
C ILE A 149 -0.28 25.06 5.78
N ASP A 150 0.82 25.30 6.48
CA ASP A 150 1.58 26.55 6.44
C ASP A 150 2.51 26.59 5.23
N TRP A 151 3.16 25.47 4.95
CA TRP A 151 3.96 25.23 3.75
C TRP A 151 4.11 23.74 3.48
N ALA A 152 4.58 23.37 2.30
CA ALA A 152 4.78 21.96 1.94
C ALA A 152 6.10 21.75 1.18
N SER A 153 6.66 20.57 1.31
CA SER A 153 7.84 20.15 0.55
C SER A 153 7.55 18.95 -0.33
N LYS A 154 8.12 18.95 -1.54
CA LYS A 154 8.07 17.81 -2.47
C LYS A 154 9.49 17.47 -2.92
N LYS A 155 9.88 16.19 -2.72
CA LYS A 155 11.18 15.65 -3.14
C LYS A 155 10.97 14.50 -4.12
N TRP A 156 11.69 14.54 -5.23
CA TRP A 156 11.69 13.42 -6.20
C TRP A 156 13.04 13.31 -6.91
N VAL A 157 13.27 12.17 -7.55
CA VAL A 157 14.44 11.96 -8.39
C VAL A 157 14.02 12.02 -9.85
N GLN A 158 14.58 12.98 -10.58
CA GLN A 158 14.38 13.08 -12.03
C GLN A 158 15.47 12.30 -12.75
N LYS A 159 15.04 11.34 -13.58
CA LYS A 159 15.93 10.57 -14.45
C LYS A 159 15.65 10.95 -15.90
N ARG A 160 16.67 11.40 -16.61
CA ARG A 160 16.62 11.64 -18.06
C ARG A 160 17.54 10.68 -18.76
N LEU A 161 17.19 10.28 -19.98
CA LEU A 161 18.01 9.36 -20.77
C LEU A 161 19.38 10.01 -21.08
N GLY A 162 20.47 9.34 -20.65
CA GLY A 162 21.83 9.81 -20.88
C GLY A 162 22.34 10.88 -19.90
N GLU A 163 21.56 11.23 -18.89
CA GLU A 163 21.97 12.16 -17.83
C GLU A 163 22.07 11.46 -16.46
N GLU A 164 22.91 12.00 -15.58
CA GLU A 164 22.93 11.55 -14.18
C GLU A 164 21.62 11.90 -13.49
N PRO A 165 21.11 11.03 -12.60
CA PRO A 165 19.90 11.32 -11.84
C PRO A 165 20.04 12.59 -11.00
N GLU A 166 19.04 13.44 -11.05
CA GLU A 166 18.97 14.67 -10.27
C GLU A 166 17.93 14.53 -9.16
N THR A 167 18.30 14.85 -7.92
CA THR A 167 17.32 15.01 -6.84
C THR A 167 16.77 16.42 -6.90
N ARG A 168 15.44 16.54 -6.90
CA ARG A 168 14.72 17.82 -6.89
C ARG A 168 13.94 17.97 -5.62
N LEU A 169 13.86 19.22 -5.14
CA LEU A 169 13.09 19.62 -3.97
C LEU A 169 12.39 20.94 -4.26
N ASN A 170 11.07 20.95 -4.16
CA ASN A 170 10.27 22.16 -4.20
C ASN A 170 9.69 22.43 -2.82
N LEU A 171 9.76 23.71 -2.40
CA LEU A 171 9.09 24.21 -1.22
C LEU A 171 7.95 25.12 -1.66
N TYR A 172 6.73 24.78 -1.25
CA TYR A 172 5.52 25.49 -1.60
C TYR A 172 5.09 26.36 -0.43
N TYR A 173 5.12 27.67 -0.63
CA TYR A 173 4.60 28.67 0.30
C TYR A 173 3.33 29.30 -0.26
N PRO A 174 2.55 30.03 0.53
CA PRO A 174 1.30 30.64 0.06
C PRO A 174 1.49 31.63 -1.09
N ASP A 175 2.67 32.29 -1.17
CA ASP A 175 3.00 33.38 -2.07
C ASP A 175 4.09 33.06 -3.09
N LYS A 176 4.80 31.94 -2.91
CA LYS A 176 5.95 31.59 -3.75
C LYS A 176 6.25 30.09 -3.75
N VAL A 177 7.00 29.66 -4.76
CA VAL A 177 7.59 28.31 -4.84
C VAL A 177 9.10 28.44 -4.94
N GLU A 178 9.83 27.80 -4.03
CA GLU A 178 11.30 27.70 -4.08
C GLU A 178 11.69 26.35 -4.68
N LYS A 179 12.47 26.37 -5.76
CA LYS A 179 12.88 25.16 -6.47
C LYS A 179 14.38 24.92 -6.28
N TYR A 180 14.74 23.71 -5.88
CA TYR A 180 16.12 23.28 -5.66
C TYR A 180 16.42 21.98 -6.39
N MET A 181 17.68 21.81 -6.79
CA MET A 181 18.19 20.57 -7.37
C MET A 181 19.52 20.18 -6.76
N ALA A 182 19.79 18.88 -6.66
CA ALA A 182 21.09 18.35 -6.26
C ALA A 182 21.63 17.38 -7.31
N ARG A 183 22.91 17.57 -7.65
CA ARG A 183 23.76 16.61 -8.38
C ARG A 183 24.96 16.29 -7.52
N GLY A 184 25.25 15.00 -7.33
CA GLY A 184 26.37 14.57 -6.46
C GLY A 184 26.28 15.08 -5.02
N GLY A 185 25.07 15.29 -4.49
CA GLY A 185 24.83 15.77 -3.12
C GLY A 185 24.93 17.28 -2.93
N ILE A 186 25.26 18.06 -3.95
CA ILE A 186 25.38 19.52 -3.84
C ILE A 186 24.08 20.17 -4.30
N TRP A 187 23.40 20.85 -3.37
CA TRP A 187 22.15 21.56 -3.62
C TRP A 187 22.38 22.92 -4.27
N ARG A 188 21.51 23.29 -5.20
CA ARG A 188 21.51 24.56 -5.92
C ARG A 188 20.09 25.01 -6.20
N GLN A 189 19.89 26.31 -6.28
CA GLN A 189 18.65 26.89 -6.79
C GLN A 189 18.45 26.52 -8.25
N TYR A 190 17.20 26.27 -8.61
CA TYR A 190 16.83 25.81 -9.93
C TYR A 190 15.63 26.60 -10.47
N SER A 191 15.61 26.86 -11.75
CA SER A 191 14.51 27.45 -12.49
C SER A 191 14.20 26.60 -13.71
N ASP A 192 12.92 26.38 -14.03
CA ASP A 192 12.51 25.59 -15.18
C ASP A 192 12.74 26.33 -16.47
N GLU A 193 12.59 27.66 -16.48
CA GLU A 193 12.78 28.53 -17.62
C GLU A 193 13.97 29.50 -17.41
N LEU A 194 14.55 29.98 -18.50
CA LEU A 194 15.71 30.85 -18.45
C LEU A 194 15.42 32.23 -17.83
N ASP A 195 14.20 32.71 -17.97
CA ASP A 195 13.73 34.02 -17.49
C ASP A 195 12.80 33.94 -16.27
N GLU A 196 12.62 32.74 -15.69
CA GLU A 196 11.80 32.54 -14.49
C GLU A 196 12.51 33.15 -13.28
N SER A 197 11.84 34.05 -12.56
CA SER A 197 12.35 34.59 -11.30
C SER A 197 12.50 33.51 -10.25
N TRP A 198 13.52 33.62 -9.39
CA TRP A 198 13.67 32.74 -8.26
C TRP A 198 13.64 33.56 -6.94
N PRO A 199 12.76 33.25 -5.97
CA PRO A 199 11.70 32.23 -5.99
C PRO A 199 10.61 32.52 -7.04
N VAL A 200 9.93 31.47 -7.51
CA VAL A 200 8.81 31.61 -8.46
C VAL A 200 7.62 32.20 -7.75
N PRO A 201 7.09 33.34 -8.17
CA PRO A 201 5.90 33.91 -7.54
C PRO A 201 4.67 33.01 -7.70
N TRP A 202 3.89 32.88 -6.62
CA TRP A 202 2.63 32.14 -6.62
C TRP A 202 1.50 33.09 -6.20
N LEU A 203 1.16 34.00 -7.12
CA LEU A 203 0.25 35.13 -6.90
C LEU A 203 -0.84 35.15 -7.95
N ASP A 204 -1.99 35.69 -7.58
CA ASP A 204 -3.05 35.95 -8.55
C ASP A 204 -2.74 37.19 -9.43
N ARG A 205 -3.65 37.51 -10.36
CA ARG A 205 -3.50 38.67 -11.24
C ARG A 205 -3.48 40.02 -10.51
N SER A 206 -3.97 40.07 -9.26
CA SER A 206 -3.97 41.25 -8.41
C SER A 206 -2.73 41.34 -7.51
N GLY A 207 -1.86 40.33 -7.55
CA GLY A 207 -0.65 40.24 -6.73
C GLY A 207 -0.92 39.68 -5.32
N GLN A 208 -2.08 39.06 -5.08
CA GLN A 208 -2.38 38.40 -3.82
C GLN A 208 -1.92 36.93 -3.82
N PRO A 209 -1.47 36.39 -2.67
CA PRO A 209 -1.12 34.98 -2.53
C PRO A 209 -2.26 34.05 -2.92
N LEU A 210 -1.98 33.03 -3.71
CA LEU A 210 -2.95 32.00 -4.11
C LEU A 210 -3.16 30.92 -3.04
N GLY A 211 -2.33 30.91 -1.99
CA GLY A 211 -2.34 29.85 -0.97
C GLY A 211 -1.48 28.65 -1.33
N ILE A 212 -1.51 27.62 -0.51
CA ILE A 212 -0.70 26.43 -0.73
C ILE A 212 -1.31 25.60 -1.87
N PRO A 213 -0.56 25.32 -2.97
CA PRO A 213 -1.07 24.57 -4.13
C PRO A 213 -1.14 23.07 -3.89
N LEU A 214 -1.37 22.62 -2.67
CA LEU A 214 -1.37 21.23 -2.28
C LEU A 214 -2.60 20.90 -1.43
N VAL A 215 -3.36 19.91 -1.89
CA VAL A 215 -4.46 19.33 -1.14
C VAL A 215 -4.02 18.00 -0.54
N HIS A 216 -4.19 17.82 0.76
CA HIS A 216 -3.86 16.61 1.49
C HIS A 216 -5.12 15.79 1.80
N PHE A 217 -5.19 14.60 1.25
CA PHE A 217 -6.22 13.60 1.53
C PHE A 217 -5.75 12.69 2.65
N ARG A 218 -6.46 12.69 3.79
CA ARG A 218 -6.06 11.93 4.98
C ARG A 218 -7.11 10.90 5.35
N ASN A 219 -6.68 9.65 5.52
CA ASN A 219 -7.54 8.62 6.07
C ASN A 219 -7.44 8.60 7.60
N ARG A 220 -8.55 8.81 8.31
CA ARG A 220 -8.61 8.76 9.78
C ARG A 220 -7.52 9.57 10.49
N PRO A 221 -7.41 10.87 10.27
CA PRO A 221 -6.34 11.67 10.90
C PRO A 221 -6.43 11.72 12.43
N LEU A 222 -7.61 11.53 13.03
CA LEU A 222 -7.85 11.49 14.50
C LEU A 222 -7.12 12.59 15.27
N GLY A 223 -7.08 13.80 14.71
CA GLY A 223 -6.40 14.96 15.29
C GLY A 223 -4.89 15.01 15.04
N GLN A 224 -4.35 14.08 14.25
CA GLN A 224 -2.96 14.10 13.82
C GLN A 224 -2.80 14.77 12.45
N ASP A 225 -1.59 15.18 12.11
CA ASP A 225 -1.28 15.84 10.84
C ASP A 225 -1.34 14.88 9.66
N PHE A 226 -1.13 13.60 9.92
CA PHE A 226 -1.15 12.53 8.91
C PHE A 226 -2.27 11.53 9.16
N GLY A 227 -2.70 10.88 8.09
CA GLY A 227 -3.66 9.80 8.14
C GLY A 227 -3.05 8.47 8.58
N GLN A 228 -3.93 7.47 8.72
CA GLN A 228 -3.56 6.10 9.11
C GLN A 228 -3.97 5.11 8.02
N SER A 229 -3.07 4.22 7.67
CA SER A 229 -3.36 3.11 6.76
C SER A 229 -4.45 2.18 7.33
N GLU A 230 -5.35 1.70 6.46
CA GLU A 230 -6.34 0.69 6.83
C GLU A 230 -5.74 -0.71 7.03
N ILE A 231 -4.58 -0.98 6.47
CA ILE A 231 -3.99 -2.33 6.46
C ILE A 231 -2.76 -2.49 7.33
N ILE A 232 -2.09 -1.42 7.76
CA ILE A 232 -0.83 -1.52 8.53
C ILE A 232 -0.95 -2.40 9.77
N ASN A 233 -2.07 -2.31 10.49
CA ASN A 233 -2.33 -3.11 11.67
C ASN A 233 -2.74 -4.56 11.36
N LEU A 234 -3.03 -4.88 10.09
CA LEU A 234 -3.41 -6.22 9.63
C LEU A 234 -2.21 -7.02 9.13
N ILE A 235 -1.08 -6.36 8.87
CA ILE A 235 0.14 -6.98 8.35
C ILE A 235 0.55 -8.23 9.16
N PRO A 236 0.61 -8.21 10.50
CA PRO A 236 0.97 -9.40 11.27
C PRO A 236 0.01 -10.58 11.08
N MET A 237 -1.28 -10.29 10.84
CA MET A 237 -2.27 -11.33 10.58
C MET A 237 -2.10 -11.92 9.17
N GLN A 238 -1.75 -11.08 8.19
CA GLN A 238 -1.44 -11.53 6.83
C GLN A 238 -0.21 -12.44 6.81
N ASP A 239 0.83 -12.10 7.57
CA ASP A 239 2.03 -12.93 7.72
C ASP A 239 1.72 -14.28 8.36
N LEU A 240 0.90 -14.27 9.41
CA LEU A 240 0.45 -15.49 10.07
C LEU A 240 -0.37 -16.38 9.13
N LEU A 241 -1.24 -15.78 8.31
CA LEU A 241 -2.00 -16.48 7.29
C LEU A 241 -1.10 -17.18 6.27
N ASN A 242 -0.17 -16.44 5.67
CA ASN A 242 0.76 -16.96 4.67
C ASN A 242 1.63 -18.08 5.25
N LYS A 243 2.11 -17.90 6.49
CA LYS A 243 2.83 -18.97 7.20
C LYS A 243 1.98 -20.22 7.39
N SER A 244 0.71 -20.07 7.82
CA SER A 244 -0.20 -21.18 8.05
C SER A 244 -0.53 -21.95 6.76
N LEU A 245 -0.65 -21.25 5.62
CA LEU A 245 -0.85 -21.86 4.31
C LEU A 245 0.37 -22.69 3.86
N ILE A 246 1.57 -22.18 4.15
CA ILE A 246 2.81 -22.93 3.86
C ILE A 246 2.91 -24.18 4.75
N ASP A 247 2.62 -24.04 6.05
CA ASP A 247 2.61 -25.17 6.98
C ASP A 247 1.59 -26.23 6.54
N LEU A 248 0.39 -25.81 6.09
CA LEU A 248 -0.62 -26.72 5.53
C LEU A 248 -0.11 -27.45 4.27
N THR A 249 0.54 -26.73 3.36
CA THR A 249 1.12 -27.34 2.14
C THR A 249 2.13 -28.42 2.51
N MET A 250 2.99 -28.21 3.49
CA MET A 250 3.95 -29.21 3.97
C MET A 250 3.27 -30.42 4.61
N ILE A 251 2.17 -30.20 5.35
CA ILE A 251 1.37 -31.31 5.90
C ILE A 251 0.78 -32.14 4.76
N LEU A 252 0.21 -31.48 3.73
CA LEU A 252 -0.35 -32.17 2.56
C LEU A 252 0.69 -32.98 1.78
N ASP A 253 1.90 -32.46 1.60
CA ASP A 253 3.02 -33.18 0.99
C ASP A 253 3.39 -34.41 1.81
N THR A 254 3.43 -34.30 3.13
CA THR A 254 3.71 -35.44 4.03
C THR A 254 2.60 -36.48 3.98
N LEU A 255 1.35 -36.05 3.83
CA LEU A 255 0.21 -36.96 3.69
C LEU A 255 0.20 -37.69 2.36
N ALA A 256 0.59 -37.02 1.28
CA ALA A 256 0.70 -37.61 -0.06
C ALA A 256 1.79 -38.70 -0.10
N PHE A 257 2.83 -38.57 0.73
CA PHE A 257 3.94 -39.51 0.82
C PHE A 257 4.13 -40.02 2.27
N PRO A 258 3.24 -40.90 2.78
CA PRO A 258 3.27 -41.32 4.15
C PRO A 258 4.57 -42.07 4.46
N GLN A 259 5.22 -41.65 5.56
CA GLN A 259 6.45 -42.29 6.01
C GLN A 259 6.17 -43.69 6.57
N ARG A 260 6.89 -44.68 6.06
CA ARG A 260 6.82 -46.03 6.53
C ARG A 260 8.08 -46.35 7.33
N TYR A 261 7.97 -47.25 8.28
CA TYR A 261 9.08 -47.74 9.08
C TYR A 261 9.09 -49.26 9.10
N THR A 262 10.26 -49.81 9.24
CA THR A 262 10.45 -51.25 9.40
C THR A 262 11.25 -51.51 10.67
N LEU A 263 10.88 -52.55 11.41
CA LEU A 263 11.55 -53.00 12.60
C LEU A 263 11.98 -54.45 12.38
N ASN A 264 13.23 -54.78 12.77
CA ASN A 264 13.77 -56.14 12.71
C ASN A 264 13.71 -56.77 11.33
N VAL A 265 13.86 -55.96 10.25
CA VAL A 265 13.89 -56.42 8.86
C VAL A 265 15.27 -56.19 8.29
N ASN A 266 15.91 -57.24 7.76
CA ASN A 266 17.20 -57.08 7.10
C ASN A 266 16.98 -56.59 5.66
N HIS A 267 17.51 -55.44 5.32
CA HIS A 267 17.32 -54.80 4.02
C HIS A 267 18.48 -55.05 3.04
N GLY A 268 19.48 -55.81 3.40
CA GLY A 268 20.69 -55.81 2.61
C GLY A 268 21.29 -54.38 2.48
N ALA A 269 22.22 -54.16 1.60
CA ALA A 269 22.89 -52.88 1.41
C ALA A 269 22.10 -51.89 0.52
N SER A 270 20.87 -52.16 0.09
CA SER A 270 20.09 -51.30 -0.81
C SER A 270 19.13 -50.38 -0.07
N ARG A 271 19.17 -49.09 -0.42
CA ARG A 271 18.14 -48.11 -0.05
C ARG A 271 16.78 -48.57 -0.58
N LEU A 272 15.78 -48.59 0.27
CA LEU A 272 14.41 -48.84 -0.18
C LEU A 272 13.92 -47.62 -1.02
N ASP A 273 13.78 -47.82 -2.32
CA ASP A 273 13.10 -46.89 -3.21
C ASP A 273 11.60 -47.11 -3.05
N ILE A 274 10.98 -46.26 -2.20
CA ILE A 274 9.53 -46.30 -1.97
C ILE A 274 8.87 -45.35 -2.95
N LEU A 275 8.42 -45.90 -4.09
CA LEU A 275 7.56 -45.17 -5.03
C LEU A 275 6.09 -45.19 -4.54
N PRO A 276 5.30 -44.12 -4.81
CA PRO A 276 3.88 -44.12 -4.53
C PRO A 276 3.18 -45.32 -5.19
N GLY A 277 2.43 -46.11 -4.40
CA GLY A 277 1.71 -47.30 -4.92
C GLY A 277 2.55 -48.56 -5.06
N SER A 278 3.84 -48.54 -4.74
CA SER A 278 4.65 -49.77 -4.75
C SER A 278 4.33 -50.66 -3.54
N VAL A 279 4.16 -51.94 -3.80
CA VAL A 279 4.10 -53.01 -2.77
C VAL A 279 5.53 -53.52 -2.59
N THR A 280 6.10 -53.32 -1.41
CA THR A 280 7.43 -53.85 -1.10
C THR A 280 7.26 -55.14 -0.30
N GLU A 281 7.75 -56.26 -0.84
CA GLU A 281 7.81 -57.52 -0.13
C GLU A 281 9.05 -57.52 0.78
N PHE A 282 8.86 -57.84 2.06
CA PHE A 282 9.94 -57.98 3.02
C PHE A 282 10.12 -59.42 3.41
N HIS A 283 11.32 -59.94 3.29
CA HIS A 283 11.69 -61.23 3.85
C HIS A 283 12.38 -60.95 5.20
N SER A 284 11.76 -61.44 6.28
CA SER A 284 12.36 -61.32 7.63
C SER A 284 13.18 -62.59 7.91
N GLU A 285 14.47 -62.36 8.22
CA GLU A 285 15.32 -63.46 8.73
C GLU A 285 15.17 -63.66 10.23
N TYR A 286 14.42 -62.77 10.92
CA TYR A 286 14.17 -62.83 12.36
C TYR A 286 12.66 -62.92 12.64
N ASP A 287 12.33 -63.74 13.62
CA ASP A 287 10.98 -63.82 14.14
C ASP A 287 10.55 -62.50 14.75
N GLY A 288 9.50 -61.87 14.19
CA GLY A 288 9.00 -60.58 14.69
C GLY A 288 9.31 -59.35 13.86
N GLY A 289 9.69 -59.50 12.56
CA GLY A 289 9.80 -58.36 11.64
C GLY A 289 8.44 -57.65 11.49
N GLN A 290 8.47 -56.32 11.65
CA GLN A 290 7.28 -55.48 11.54
C GLN A 290 7.48 -54.37 10.51
N VAL A 291 6.44 -54.11 9.75
CA VAL A 291 6.32 -52.96 8.83
C VAL A 291 5.17 -52.13 9.30
N GLY A 292 5.45 -50.85 9.52
CA GLY A 292 4.42 -49.92 9.97
C GLY A 292 4.42 -48.63 9.14
N GLN A 293 3.36 -47.90 9.28
CA GLN A 293 3.21 -46.55 8.71
C GLN A 293 2.83 -45.63 9.84
N TRP A 294 3.45 -44.44 9.86
CA TRP A 294 3.02 -43.41 10.79
C TRP A 294 1.59 -42.98 10.46
N SER A 295 0.77 -42.77 11.48
CA SER A 295 -0.59 -42.25 11.27
C SER A 295 -0.56 -40.92 10.54
N ALA A 296 -1.47 -40.77 9.56
CA ALA A 296 -1.63 -39.52 8.84
C ALA A 296 -1.93 -38.36 9.79
N ALA A 297 -1.32 -37.22 9.57
CA ALA A 297 -1.62 -36.01 10.32
C ALA A 297 -3.06 -35.54 10.00
N ASN A 298 -3.79 -35.02 11.01
CA ASN A 298 -5.11 -34.44 10.79
C ASN A 298 -4.96 -33.02 10.24
N VAL A 299 -5.57 -32.72 9.09
CA VAL A 299 -5.55 -31.40 8.43
C VAL A 299 -6.66 -30.47 8.88
N ASP A 300 -7.67 -30.98 9.59
CA ASP A 300 -8.84 -30.17 10.00
C ASP A 300 -8.46 -29.03 10.95
N GLY A 301 -7.50 -29.27 11.86
CA GLY A 301 -6.99 -28.25 12.77
C GLY A 301 -6.35 -27.07 12.04
N PRO A 302 -5.34 -27.29 11.20
CA PRO A 302 -4.74 -26.25 10.35
C PRO A 302 -5.75 -25.50 9.47
N LEU A 303 -6.69 -26.20 8.83
CA LEU A 303 -7.73 -25.55 8.01
C LEU A 303 -8.60 -24.61 8.83
N ARG A 304 -9.08 -25.05 10.00
CA ARG A 304 -9.86 -24.19 10.91
C ARG A 304 -9.07 -22.99 11.43
N SER A 305 -7.76 -23.15 11.62
CA SER A 305 -6.89 -22.04 12.03
C SER A 305 -6.79 -20.97 10.93
N ILE A 306 -6.64 -21.39 9.66
CA ILE A 306 -6.64 -20.49 8.50
C ILE A 306 -7.97 -19.74 8.40
N GLU A 307 -9.10 -20.45 8.49
CA GLU A 307 -10.44 -19.84 8.48
C GLU A 307 -10.60 -18.81 9.62
N ALA A 308 -10.13 -19.14 10.83
CA ALA A 308 -10.18 -18.24 11.96
C ALA A 308 -9.32 -16.96 11.72
N ILE A 309 -8.13 -17.08 11.12
CA ILE A 309 -7.28 -15.93 10.80
C ILE A 309 -7.99 -15.02 9.78
N VAL A 310 -8.59 -15.58 8.73
CA VAL A 310 -9.36 -14.81 7.73
C VAL A 310 -10.55 -14.10 8.38
N GLN A 311 -11.26 -14.77 9.29
CA GLN A 311 -12.35 -14.16 10.06
C GLN A 311 -11.86 -13.01 10.94
N HIS A 312 -10.69 -13.13 11.55
CA HIS A 312 -10.07 -12.05 12.33
C HIS A 312 -9.69 -10.86 11.45
N ILE A 313 -9.11 -11.08 10.26
CA ILE A 313 -8.82 -10.03 9.29
C ILE A 313 -10.12 -9.30 8.91
N ALA A 314 -11.17 -10.05 8.54
CA ALA A 314 -12.48 -9.51 8.18
C ALA A 314 -13.10 -8.67 9.31
N GLY A 315 -13.11 -9.21 10.54
CA GLY A 315 -13.65 -8.54 11.72
C GLY A 315 -12.89 -7.27 12.09
N THR A 316 -11.56 -7.33 12.12
CA THR A 316 -10.69 -6.21 12.48
C THR A 316 -10.76 -5.08 11.45
N SER A 317 -10.80 -5.42 10.17
CA SER A 317 -10.93 -4.46 9.07
C SER A 317 -12.36 -3.94 8.88
N ARG A 318 -13.37 -4.57 9.52
CA ARG A 318 -14.80 -4.34 9.26
C ARG A 318 -15.18 -4.55 7.80
N THR A 319 -14.49 -5.46 7.13
CA THR A 319 -14.77 -5.84 5.75
C THR A 319 -15.65 -7.09 5.78
N PRO A 320 -16.76 -7.14 5.03
CA PRO A 320 -17.66 -8.28 5.01
C PRO A 320 -16.96 -9.59 4.67
N GLN A 321 -17.23 -10.64 5.46
CA GLN A 321 -16.54 -11.92 5.31
C GLN A 321 -16.72 -12.56 3.93
N HIS A 322 -17.86 -12.34 3.27
CA HIS A 322 -18.13 -12.90 1.93
C HIS A 322 -17.19 -12.37 0.85
N LEU A 323 -16.52 -11.23 1.07
CA LEU A 323 -15.52 -10.70 0.15
C LEU A 323 -14.17 -11.45 0.21
N PHE A 324 -13.95 -12.23 1.28
CA PHE A 324 -12.75 -13.04 1.46
C PHE A 324 -12.96 -14.52 1.08
N GLN A 325 -14.21 -14.96 0.91
CA GLN A 325 -14.53 -16.38 0.72
C GLN A 325 -15.00 -16.63 -0.72
N VAL A 326 -14.32 -17.54 -1.39
CA VAL A 326 -14.71 -18.03 -2.71
C VAL A 326 -15.72 -19.18 -2.63
N VAL A 327 -15.80 -19.86 -1.47
CA VAL A 327 -16.62 -21.07 -1.27
C VAL A 327 -17.43 -20.96 0.02
N GLY A 328 -18.72 -20.89 -0.10
CA GLY A 328 -19.70 -20.92 0.99
C GLY A 328 -21.08 -20.69 0.40
N GLY A 329 -22.13 -21.33 0.94
CA GLY A 329 -23.50 -21.08 0.52
C GLY A 329 -23.83 -19.60 0.57
N ALA A 330 -24.47 -19.07 -0.47
CA ALA A 330 -24.84 -17.66 -0.54
C ALA A 330 -25.66 -17.28 0.69
N PRO A 331 -25.20 -16.33 1.53
CA PRO A 331 -25.99 -15.87 2.66
C PRO A 331 -27.30 -15.24 2.17
N SER A 332 -28.34 -15.26 2.99
CA SER A 332 -29.60 -14.60 2.63
C SER A 332 -29.38 -13.11 2.37
N GLY A 333 -30.19 -12.49 1.52
CA GLY A 333 -30.05 -11.06 1.21
C GLY A 333 -30.09 -10.15 2.44
N GLU A 334 -30.79 -10.54 3.50
CA GLU A 334 -30.85 -9.83 4.77
C GLU A 334 -29.55 -9.98 5.59
N ALA A 335 -28.97 -11.18 5.61
CA ALA A 335 -27.68 -11.44 6.23
C ALA A 335 -26.55 -10.66 5.51
N LEU A 336 -26.58 -10.56 4.17
CA LEU A 336 -25.65 -9.73 3.39
C LEU A 336 -25.76 -8.26 3.78
N LYS A 337 -26.96 -7.69 3.81
CA LYS A 337 -27.18 -6.28 4.22
C LYS A 337 -26.63 -6.01 5.62
N THR A 338 -26.87 -6.93 6.56
CA THR A 338 -26.37 -6.79 7.93
C THR A 338 -24.84 -6.86 7.97
N SER A 339 -24.23 -7.76 7.21
CA SER A 339 -22.76 -7.89 7.16
C SER A 339 -22.08 -6.68 6.54
N GLU A 340 -22.73 -5.99 5.61
CA GLU A 340 -22.18 -4.79 4.95
C GLU A 340 -22.32 -3.50 5.77
N SER A 341 -23.16 -3.49 6.81
CA SER A 341 -23.43 -2.26 7.58
C SER A 341 -22.18 -1.60 8.14
N GLY A 342 -21.21 -2.38 8.62
CA GLY A 342 -19.94 -1.88 9.16
C GLY A 342 -19.07 -1.20 8.09
N LEU A 343 -19.02 -1.78 6.89
CA LEU A 343 -18.26 -1.21 5.76
C LEU A 343 -18.95 0.04 5.21
N VAL A 344 -20.28 0.04 5.13
CA VAL A 344 -21.08 1.20 4.69
C VAL A 344 -20.84 2.40 5.62
N GLN A 345 -20.92 2.21 6.94
CA GLN A 345 -20.63 3.27 7.92
C GLN A 345 -19.21 3.81 7.78
N LYS A 346 -18.25 2.90 7.59
CA LYS A 346 -16.86 3.25 7.35
C LYS A 346 -16.70 4.09 6.09
N ALA A 347 -17.34 3.69 4.98
CA ALA A 347 -17.33 4.42 3.72
C ALA A 347 -17.97 5.81 3.86
N GLN A 348 -19.12 5.93 4.54
CA GLN A 348 -19.76 7.24 4.79
C GLN A 348 -18.86 8.22 5.53
N GLN A 349 -18.15 7.76 6.56
CA GLN A 349 -17.19 8.61 7.27
C GLN A 349 -16.03 9.06 6.34
N ARG A 350 -15.58 8.18 5.44
CA ARG A 350 -14.52 8.55 4.48
C ARG A 350 -15.05 9.50 3.40
N MET A 351 -16.27 9.31 2.94
CA MET A 351 -16.92 10.24 1.99
C MET A 351 -16.96 11.67 2.54
N ILE A 352 -17.35 11.84 3.81
CA ILE A 352 -17.36 13.17 4.44
C ILE A 352 -15.94 13.74 4.53
N ASN A 353 -14.98 12.93 5.02
CA ASN A 353 -13.62 13.42 5.23
C ASN A 353 -12.91 13.76 3.92
N LEU A 354 -13.00 12.89 2.91
CA LEU A 354 -12.38 13.11 1.61
C LEU A 354 -13.15 14.15 0.77
N GLY A 355 -14.48 14.21 0.92
CA GLY A 355 -15.30 15.23 0.28
C GLY A 355 -14.93 16.66 0.71
N ASN A 356 -14.50 16.86 1.96
CA ASN A 356 -14.01 18.14 2.42
C ASN A 356 -12.63 18.52 1.82
N SER A 357 -11.91 17.54 1.26
CA SER A 357 -10.62 17.79 0.60
C SER A 357 -10.78 18.08 -0.90
N TRP A 358 -11.85 17.58 -1.54
CA TRP A 358 -12.19 17.90 -2.94
C TRP A 358 -12.83 19.29 -3.10
#